data_cd9676c0fd6df89ebcb92c22153120f4
#
_entry.id   cd9676c0fd6df89ebcb92c22153120f4
#
_cell.length_a   1.000
_cell.length_b   1.000
_cell.length_c   1.000
_cell.angle_alpha   90.00
_cell.angle_beta   90.00
_cell.angle_gamma   90.00
#
_symmetry.space_group_name_H-M   'P 1'
#
loop_
_entity.id
_entity.type
_entity.pdbx_description
1 polymer ?
#
loop_
_entity_poly.entity_id
_entity_poly.type
_entity_poly.pdbx_seq_one_letter_code
_entity_poly.pdbx_strand_id
1 'polypeptide(L)'
;MKRILVVAVAAILAWGGFTFFSNHAGAEAHAAEHGHEHEHEEVDFDNIPLSQKQVDAVDLKMGEAVDRVMDATIAANGQLVLRAQNKGDVASLMGGVVKAIYVKEGQNVKRGQVVALVENTDVVSLQREYFSASKECELALTDLERQKLLNKAGAGVKKNAQQAAKEYHVAHANLIGIGKQLAQMGISTAAVARGKFTTAFPLRAPIAGTVSQITASLGSFADMQTPLMKIQNNQAIECDLNIFEKDLQKVKPGDKVYLSLTNQPGIKLIGHVYGLNQYFNDNSKSVAVHVNRVGSKH
;
A
#
# COMPACT_ATOMS: atom_id res chain seq x y z
N MET A 1 -31.74 -36.60 6.33
CA MET A 1 -32.74 -36.56 5.23
C MET A 1 -32.21 -35.54 4.20
N LYS A 2 -31.52 -36.04 3.22
CA LYS A 2 -31.90 -36.25 1.81
C LYS A 2 -32.50 -35.01 1.17
N ARG A 3 -31.75 -34.34 0.23
CA ARG A 3 -32.08 -34.40 -1.20
C ARG A 3 -30.94 -33.83 -2.05
N ILE A 4 -30.36 -34.73 -2.82
CA ILE A 4 -29.48 -34.54 -3.97
C ILE A 4 -30.37 -34.08 -5.13
N LEU A 5 -29.92 -33.05 -5.87
CA LEU A 5 -30.48 -32.76 -7.19
C LEU A 5 -29.33 -32.81 -8.22
N VAL A 6 -29.38 -33.88 -9.01
CA VAL A 6 -28.57 -34.11 -10.20
C VAL A 6 -29.28 -33.44 -11.38
N VAL A 7 -28.63 -32.61 -12.13
CA VAL A 7 -29.10 -32.17 -13.45
C VAL A 7 -28.08 -32.61 -14.48
N ALA A 8 -28.50 -33.52 -15.32
CA ALA A 8 -27.81 -34.00 -16.51
C ALA A 8 -27.96 -32.98 -17.64
N VAL A 9 -26.87 -32.67 -18.32
CA VAL A 9 -26.89 -31.93 -19.61
C VAL A 9 -26.54 -32.89 -20.71
N ALA A 10 -27.49 -33.06 -21.63
CA ALA A 10 -27.39 -33.88 -22.83
C ALA A 10 -26.48 -33.24 -23.88
N ALA A 11 -25.64 -34.08 -24.47
CA ALA A 11 -24.85 -33.75 -25.66
C ALA A 11 -25.71 -33.75 -26.91
N ILE A 12 -25.53 -32.76 -27.77
CA ILE A 12 -26.01 -32.80 -29.14
C ILE A 12 -24.82 -32.80 -30.06
N LEU A 13 -24.61 -33.95 -30.68
CA LEU A 13 -23.75 -34.17 -31.84
C LEU A 13 -24.50 -33.75 -33.09
N ALA A 14 -23.96 -32.83 -33.86
CA ALA A 14 -24.36 -32.60 -35.23
C ALA A 14 -23.18 -32.80 -36.17
N TRP A 15 -23.28 -33.82 -36.88
CA TRP A 15 -22.52 -34.35 -37.95
C TRP A 15 -22.62 -33.47 -39.20
N GLY A 16 -21.53 -33.25 -39.88
CA GLY A 16 -21.51 -32.60 -41.19
C GLY A 16 -20.24 -32.91 -41.92
N GLY A 17 -20.25 -34.09 -42.57
CA GLY A 17 -19.20 -34.48 -43.45
C GLY A 17 -19.24 -33.73 -44.78
N PHE A 18 -18.05 -33.40 -45.28
CA PHE A 18 -17.90 -32.98 -46.69
C PHE A 18 -16.81 -33.83 -47.32
N THR A 19 -17.29 -34.77 -48.13
CA THR A 19 -16.48 -35.61 -49.03
C THR A 19 -16.15 -34.83 -50.29
N PHE A 20 -14.89 -34.65 -50.62
CA PHE A 20 -14.53 -34.15 -51.95
C PHE A 20 -14.02 -35.30 -52.80
N PHE A 21 -14.72 -35.48 -53.88
CA PHE A 21 -14.64 -36.54 -54.88
C PHE A 21 -13.43 -36.30 -55.78
N SER A 22 -12.60 -37.30 -55.93
CA SER A 22 -11.62 -37.40 -57.00
C SER A 22 -12.30 -37.90 -58.27
N ASN A 23 -12.13 -37.24 -59.37
CA ASN A 23 -12.51 -37.80 -60.66
C ASN A 23 -11.32 -37.86 -61.58
N HIS A 24 -11.01 -39.07 -61.97
CA HIS A 24 -10.08 -39.44 -63.00
C HIS A 24 -10.74 -39.35 -64.36
N ALA A 25 -10.10 -38.76 -65.32
CA ALA A 25 -10.24 -39.17 -66.70
C ALA A 25 -8.98 -38.74 -67.49
N GLY A 26 -8.34 -39.70 -68.06
CA GLY A 26 -7.17 -39.54 -68.89
C GLY A 26 -7.52 -39.16 -70.33
N ALA A 27 -6.56 -38.66 -71.02
CA ALA A 27 -6.41 -38.80 -72.50
C ALA A 27 -4.94 -38.54 -72.88
N GLU A 28 -4.56 -39.34 -73.81
CA GLU A 28 -3.26 -39.65 -74.32
C GLU A 28 -2.50 -38.54 -75.05
N ALA A 29 -1.17 -38.67 -74.93
CA ALA A 29 -0.13 -38.53 -75.92
C ALA A 29 -0.18 -37.51 -77.08
N HIS A 30 0.78 -36.58 -77.03
CA HIS A 30 1.62 -36.35 -78.21
C HIS A 30 3.00 -35.87 -77.77
N ALA A 31 4.02 -36.64 -78.17
CA ALA A 31 5.41 -36.28 -78.04
C ALA A 31 5.74 -35.13 -79.02
N ALA A 32 6.46 -34.16 -78.52
CA ALA A 32 7.32 -33.26 -79.28
C ALA A 32 8.53 -32.91 -78.41
N GLU A 33 9.61 -33.50 -78.82
CA GLU A 33 10.97 -33.29 -78.35
C GLU A 33 11.41 -31.88 -78.75
N HIS A 34 11.65 -31.04 -77.77
CA HIS A 34 12.52 -29.88 -77.89
C HIS A 34 13.29 -29.77 -76.58
N GLY A 35 14.57 -30.26 -76.67
CA GLY A 35 15.57 -30.00 -75.65
C GLY A 35 15.87 -28.51 -75.54
N HIS A 36 15.55 -27.99 -74.40
CA HIS A 36 16.20 -26.81 -73.90
C HIS A 36 16.89 -27.23 -72.59
N GLU A 37 18.20 -27.37 -72.67
CA GLU A 37 19.07 -27.35 -71.51
C GLU A 37 18.88 -26.01 -70.83
N HIS A 38 18.13 -25.99 -69.76
CA HIS A 38 18.23 -24.92 -68.79
C HIS A 38 19.33 -25.29 -67.85
N GLU A 39 20.53 -24.72 -68.07
CA GLU A 39 21.53 -24.58 -67.05
C GLU A 39 20.84 -23.87 -65.85
N HIS A 40 20.58 -24.61 -64.80
CA HIS A 40 20.28 -24.03 -63.50
C HIS A 40 21.60 -23.43 -62.97
N GLU A 41 21.87 -22.16 -63.27
CA GLU A 41 22.80 -21.37 -62.48
C GLU A 41 22.32 -21.43 -61.04
N GLU A 42 23.06 -22.15 -60.19
CA GLU A 42 22.89 -22.01 -58.73
C GLU A 42 23.12 -20.56 -58.39
N VAL A 43 22.03 -19.87 -58.09
CA VAL A 43 22.09 -18.48 -57.63
C VAL A 43 22.72 -18.53 -56.22
N ASP A 44 23.99 -18.17 -56.14
CA ASP A 44 24.69 -17.99 -54.88
C ASP A 44 24.08 -16.75 -54.20
N PHE A 45 23.23 -16.98 -53.21
CA PHE A 45 22.56 -15.90 -52.48
C PHE A 45 23.51 -15.12 -51.53
N ASP A 46 24.73 -15.64 -51.34
CA ASP A 46 25.76 -14.99 -50.52
C ASP A 46 26.59 -13.98 -51.34
N ASN A 47 26.61 -14.12 -52.69
CA ASN A 47 27.31 -13.24 -53.61
C ASN A 47 26.44 -12.82 -54.79
N ILE A 48 25.83 -11.66 -54.67
CA ILE A 48 25.00 -11.08 -55.73
C ILE A 48 25.87 -10.12 -56.56
N PRO A 49 26.20 -10.42 -57.81
CA PRO A 49 26.97 -9.52 -58.66
C PRO A 49 26.08 -8.35 -59.09
N LEU A 50 26.41 -7.16 -58.64
CA LEU A 50 25.75 -5.94 -59.02
C LEU A 50 26.57 -5.15 -60.04
N SER A 51 25.99 -4.81 -61.18
CA SER A 51 26.63 -3.92 -62.14
C SER A 51 26.60 -2.45 -61.64
N GLN A 52 27.58 -1.63 -62.05
CA GLN A 52 27.64 -0.23 -61.64
C GLN A 52 26.34 0.55 -61.93
N LYS A 53 25.67 0.24 -63.04
CA LYS A 53 24.38 0.82 -63.39
C LYS A 53 23.24 0.48 -62.40
N GLN A 54 23.29 -0.73 -61.85
CA GLN A 54 22.32 -1.13 -60.84
C GLN A 54 22.61 -0.47 -59.49
N VAL A 55 23.87 -0.34 -59.12
CA VAL A 55 24.30 0.38 -57.92
C VAL A 55 23.85 1.85 -57.96
N ASP A 56 24.06 2.51 -59.10
CA ASP A 56 23.69 3.91 -59.30
C ASP A 56 22.18 4.09 -59.37
N ALA A 57 21.42 3.10 -59.92
CA ALA A 57 19.98 3.19 -60.03
C ALA A 57 19.25 3.09 -58.69
N VAL A 58 19.83 2.45 -57.65
CA VAL A 58 19.26 2.29 -56.32
C VAL A 58 19.90 3.17 -55.27
N ASP A 59 20.78 4.08 -55.66
CA ASP A 59 21.54 5.02 -54.75
C ASP A 59 22.19 4.23 -53.57
N LEU A 60 22.83 3.10 -53.88
CA LEU A 60 23.40 2.22 -52.87
C LEU A 60 24.60 2.90 -52.19
N LYS A 61 24.48 3.17 -50.91
CA LYS A 61 25.55 3.77 -50.09
C LYS A 61 26.19 2.69 -49.23
N MET A 62 27.49 2.51 -49.39
CA MET A 62 28.28 1.69 -48.51
C MET A 62 28.67 2.46 -47.27
N GLY A 63 28.61 1.82 -46.11
CA GLY A 63 29.03 2.41 -44.82
C GLY A 63 29.79 1.39 -44.01
N GLU A 64 30.60 1.85 -43.11
CA GLU A 64 31.27 1.00 -42.13
C GLU A 64 30.34 0.61 -40.99
N ALA A 65 30.45 -0.64 -40.56
CA ALA A 65 29.76 -1.11 -39.35
C ALA A 65 30.42 -0.45 -38.14
N VAL A 66 29.62 0.29 -37.37
CA VAL A 66 30.06 0.96 -36.15
C VAL A 66 29.51 0.23 -34.94
N ASP A 67 30.38 -0.19 -34.03
CA ASP A 67 29.97 -0.76 -32.74
C ASP A 67 29.25 0.31 -31.92
N ARG A 68 28.01 0.03 -31.56
CA ARG A 68 27.22 0.85 -30.65
C ARG A 68 26.92 0.10 -29.36
N VAL A 69 27.20 0.74 -28.24
CA VAL A 69 26.70 0.27 -26.96
C VAL A 69 25.19 0.54 -26.93
N MET A 70 24.43 -0.53 -26.90
CA MET A 70 22.96 -0.45 -26.76
C MET A 70 22.59 -0.74 -25.32
N ASP A 71 21.88 0.19 -24.69
CA ASP A 71 21.29 -0.04 -23.38
C ASP A 71 20.15 -1.07 -23.51
N ALA A 72 20.28 -2.21 -22.84
CA ALA A 72 19.21 -3.18 -22.77
C ALA A 72 18.13 -2.66 -21.82
N THR A 73 16.95 -2.35 -22.34
CA THR A 73 15.81 -1.91 -21.55
C THR A 73 14.79 -3.02 -21.38
N ILE A 74 14.26 -3.17 -20.19
CA ILE A 74 13.17 -4.10 -19.87
C ILE A 74 11.89 -3.29 -19.79
N ALA A 75 10.89 -3.64 -20.60
CA ALA A 75 9.56 -3.05 -20.51
C ALA A 75 8.74 -3.78 -19.45
N ALA A 76 8.16 -3.04 -18.51
CA ALA A 76 7.34 -3.59 -17.45
C ALA A 76 6.12 -2.72 -17.20
N ASN A 77 5.02 -3.35 -16.81
CA ASN A 77 3.84 -2.64 -16.35
C ASN A 77 3.90 -2.47 -14.82
N GLY A 78 3.34 -1.36 -14.33
CA GLY A 78 3.32 -1.08 -12.90
C GLY A 78 2.16 -0.21 -12.49
N GLN A 79 2.05 -0.01 -11.20
CA GLN A 79 1.05 0.87 -10.60
C GLN A 79 1.70 1.79 -9.56
N LEU A 80 1.17 3.00 -9.46
CA LEU A 80 1.57 3.91 -8.40
C LEU A 80 0.89 3.51 -7.09
N VAL A 81 1.66 3.35 -6.04
CA VAL A 81 1.20 2.93 -4.72
C VAL A 81 1.67 3.88 -3.63
N LEU A 82 0.91 3.96 -2.57
CA LEU A 82 1.33 4.63 -1.34
C LEU A 82 1.79 3.58 -0.33
N ARG A 83 2.95 3.77 0.26
CA ARG A 83 3.41 2.94 1.38
C ARG A 83 2.41 2.96 2.54
N ALA A 84 2.36 1.86 3.29
CA ALA A 84 1.48 1.76 4.46
C ALA A 84 1.72 2.90 5.48
N GLN A 85 2.96 3.33 5.67
CA GLN A 85 3.33 4.45 6.55
C GLN A 85 2.83 5.82 6.08
N ASN A 86 2.43 5.94 4.82
CA ASN A 86 1.86 7.15 4.22
C ASN A 86 0.33 7.10 4.15
N LYS A 87 -0.28 6.06 4.71
CA LYS A 87 -1.71 5.90 4.90
C LYS A 87 -2.00 5.93 6.40
N GLY A 88 -2.99 6.67 6.81
CA GLY A 88 -3.42 6.75 8.21
C GLY A 88 -4.92 6.65 8.30
N ASP A 89 -5.38 5.67 9.04
CA ASP A 89 -6.79 5.51 9.34
C ASP A 89 -7.09 6.19 10.68
N VAL A 90 -8.13 7.01 10.71
CA VAL A 90 -8.64 7.65 11.93
C VAL A 90 -9.80 6.82 12.42
N ALA A 91 -9.55 5.99 13.42
CA ALA A 91 -10.57 5.21 14.11
C ALA A 91 -10.76 5.72 15.55
N SER A 92 -11.91 5.44 16.13
CA SER A 92 -12.16 5.75 17.54
C SER A 92 -11.53 4.67 18.42
N LEU A 93 -10.92 5.09 19.54
CA LEU A 93 -10.40 4.17 20.56
C LEU A 93 -11.51 3.59 21.45
N MET A 94 -12.67 4.22 21.46
CA MET A 94 -13.86 3.84 22.22
C MET A 94 -15.09 4.11 21.37
N GLY A 95 -16.11 3.26 21.44
CA GLY A 95 -17.37 3.52 20.76
C GLY A 95 -17.99 4.85 21.19
N GLY A 96 -18.80 5.44 20.32
CA GLY A 96 -19.49 6.69 20.64
C GLY A 96 -20.19 7.31 19.45
N VAL A 97 -20.82 8.45 19.63
CA VAL A 97 -21.54 9.18 18.58
C VAL A 97 -20.68 10.31 18.04
N VAL A 98 -20.58 10.44 16.74
CA VAL A 98 -19.85 11.52 16.07
C VAL A 98 -20.59 12.84 16.30
N LYS A 99 -20.01 13.71 17.12
CA LYS A 99 -20.57 15.02 17.49
C LYS A 99 -20.23 16.11 16.50
N ALA A 100 -18.99 16.09 15.99
CA ALA A 100 -18.51 17.09 15.04
C ALA A 100 -17.41 16.51 14.15
N ILE A 101 -17.36 16.99 12.89
CA ILE A 101 -16.27 16.73 11.94
C ILE A 101 -15.72 18.09 11.53
N TYR A 102 -14.41 18.31 11.71
CA TYR A 102 -13.75 19.61 11.53
C TYR A 102 -12.99 19.72 10.20
N VAL A 103 -12.99 18.66 9.40
CA VAL A 103 -12.26 18.60 8.15
C VAL A 103 -13.16 18.19 7.00
N LYS A 104 -12.72 18.48 5.78
CA LYS A 104 -13.40 18.09 4.53
C LYS A 104 -12.48 17.17 3.73
N GLU A 105 -13.05 16.37 2.83
CA GLU A 105 -12.29 15.61 1.85
C GLU A 105 -11.46 16.57 0.97
N GLY A 106 -10.23 16.17 0.67
CA GLY A 106 -9.26 17.01 -0.03
C GLY A 106 -8.50 18.00 0.85
N GLN A 107 -8.88 18.18 2.11
CA GLN A 107 -8.20 19.12 3.03
C GLN A 107 -6.88 18.53 3.55
N ASN A 108 -5.83 19.37 3.59
CA ASN A 108 -4.57 19.01 4.24
C ASN A 108 -4.65 19.14 5.75
N VAL A 109 -4.14 18.14 6.46
CA VAL A 109 -4.09 18.09 7.93
C VAL A 109 -2.68 17.82 8.42
N LYS A 110 -2.36 18.32 9.61
CA LYS A 110 -1.09 18.04 10.31
C LYS A 110 -1.25 16.85 11.23
N ARG A 111 -0.17 16.12 11.48
CA ARG A 111 -0.14 15.07 12.50
C ARG A 111 -0.55 15.63 13.86
N GLY A 112 -1.47 14.96 14.55
CA GLY A 112 -2.01 15.39 15.85
C GLY A 112 -3.13 16.42 15.76
N GLN A 113 -3.46 16.95 14.58
CA GLN A 113 -4.58 17.88 14.40
C GLN A 113 -5.91 17.19 14.75
N VAL A 114 -6.78 17.87 15.47
CA VAL A 114 -8.14 17.37 15.76
C VAL A 114 -8.96 17.40 14.47
N VAL A 115 -9.52 16.25 14.11
CA VAL A 115 -10.28 16.07 12.85
C VAL A 115 -11.76 15.79 13.11
N ALA A 116 -12.08 15.19 14.24
CA ALA A 116 -13.46 14.94 14.66
C ALA A 116 -13.58 14.94 16.19
N LEU A 117 -14.79 15.02 16.67
CA LEU A 117 -15.16 14.92 18.09
C LEU A 117 -16.19 13.79 18.24
N VAL A 118 -15.90 12.85 19.12
CA VAL A 118 -16.80 11.72 19.45
C VAL A 118 -17.28 11.88 20.87
N GLU A 119 -18.56 11.64 21.09
CA GLU A 119 -19.21 11.72 22.41
C GLU A 119 -19.55 10.33 22.92
N ASN A 120 -19.15 10.05 24.17
CA ASN A 120 -19.46 8.83 24.88
C ASN A 120 -19.55 9.13 26.38
N THR A 121 -20.63 8.68 27.02
CA THR A 121 -20.87 8.84 28.45
C THR A 121 -19.91 8.05 29.33
N ASP A 122 -19.38 6.90 28.84
CA ASP A 122 -18.46 6.05 29.59
C ASP A 122 -17.13 6.76 29.89
N VAL A 123 -16.76 7.74 29.06
CA VAL A 123 -15.60 8.61 29.28
C VAL A 123 -15.69 9.37 30.58
N VAL A 124 -16.90 9.73 31.02
CA VAL A 124 -17.10 10.40 32.33
C VAL A 124 -16.80 9.48 33.51
N SER A 125 -17.09 8.19 33.35
CA SER A 125 -16.78 7.18 34.39
C SER A 125 -15.27 7.04 34.58
N LEU A 126 -14.51 6.95 33.48
CA LEU A 126 -13.04 6.91 33.53
C LEU A 126 -12.43 8.20 34.15
N GLN A 127 -13.03 9.34 33.86
CA GLN A 127 -12.60 10.63 34.47
C GLN A 127 -12.88 10.68 35.95
N ARG A 128 -14.05 10.17 36.42
CA ARG A 128 -14.36 10.06 37.85
C ARG A 128 -13.35 9.14 38.56
N GLU A 129 -13.03 8.01 37.95
CA GLU A 129 -12.05 7.07 38.49
C GLU A 129 -10.69 7.73 38.63
N TYR A 130 -10.22 8.46 37.61
CA TYR A 130 -8.98 9.23 37.69
C TYR A 130 -9.02 10.28 38.79
N PHE A 131 -10.12 11.00 38.92
CA PHE A 131 -10.28 12.02 39.96
C PHE A 131 -10.22 11.40 41.35
N SER A 132 -10.90 10.29 41.59
CA SER A 132 -10.85 9.55 42.85
C SER A 132 -9.43 9.04 43.14
N ALA A 133 -8.81 8.39 42.18
CA ALA A 133 -7.39 7.91 42.31
C ALA A 133 -6.40 9.04 42.59
N SER A 134 -6.66 10.25 42.02
CA SER A 134 -5.85 11.43 42.31
C SER A 134 -5.95 11.86 43.76
N LYS A 135 -7.16 11.84 44.36
CA LYS A 135 -7.38 12.19 45.76
C LYS A 135 -6.85 11.14 46.74
N GLU A 136 -6.98 9.88 46.39
CA GLU A 136 -6.39 8.76 47.12
C GLU A 136 -4.87 8.85 47.16
N CYS A 137 -4.23 9.11 46.01
CA CYS A 137 -2.78 9.28 45.91
C CYS A 137 -2.28 10.48 46.74
N GLU A 138 -3.01 11.62 46.72
CA GLU A 138 -2.72 12.81 47.50
C GLU A 138 -2.77 12.50 49.03
N LEU A 139 -3.84 11.79 49.46
CA LEU A 139 -3.96 11.34 50.85
C LEU A 139 -2.82 10.40 51.28
N ALA A 140 -2.54 9.39 50.47
CA ALA A 140 -1.47 8.42 50.75
C ALA A 140 -0.09 9.09 50.80
N LEU A 141 0.15 10.11 49.98
CA LEU A 141 1.38 10.89 50.04
C LEU A 141 1.50 11.64 51.37
N THR A 142 0.42 12.32 51.81
CA THR A 142 0.36 13.06 53.05
C THR A 142 0.64 12.14 54.27
N ASP A 143 0.04 10.95 54.27
CA ASP A 143 0.27 9.94 55.26
C ASP A 143 1.73 9.43 55.30
N LEU A 144 2.31 9.15 54.13
CA LEU A 144 3.70 8.77 54.03
C LEU A 144 4.62 9.84 54.57
N GLU A 145 4.39 11.10 54.23
CA GLU A 145 5.19 12.23 54.76
C GLU A 145 5.07 12.36 56.25
N ARG A 146 3.87 12.24 56.80
CA ARG A 146 3.60 12.25 58.24
C ARG A 146 4.38 11.09 58.95
N GLN A 147 4.28 9.87 58.46
CA GLN A 147 4.96 8.71 59.02
C GLN A 147 6.49 8.84 58.95
N LYS A 148 7.03 9.41 57.88
CA LYS A 148 8.46 9.71 57.75
C LYS A 148 8.92 10.72 58.77
N LEU A 149 8.16 11.77 59.03
CA LEU A 149 8.46 12.79 60.02
C LEU A 149 8.45 12.21 61.47
N LEU A 150 7.42 11.41 61.80
CA LEU A 150 7.31 10.74 63.10
C LEU A 150 8.49 9.76 63.32
N ASN A 151 8.88 9.01 62.30
CA ASN A 151 10.01 8.08 62.39
C ASN A 151 11.34 8.83 62.58
N LYS A 152 11.53 9.98 61.90
CA LYS A 152 12.73 10.84 62.13
C LYS A 152 12.79 11.42 63.53
N ALA A 153 11.65 11.75 64.11
CA ALA A 153 11.55 12.28 65.48
C ALA A 153 11.68 11.19 66.56
N GLY A 154 11.88 9.91 66.17
CA GLY A 154 11.94 8.83 67.14
C GLY A 154 10.60 8.40 67.76
N ALA A 155 9.51 9.02 67.33
CA ALA A 155 8.12 8.76 67.80
C ALA A 155 7.36 7.80 66.88
N GLY A 156 7.94 7.33 65.77
CA GLY A 156 7.28 6.49 64.78
C GLY A 156 7.82 5.08 64.72
N VAL A 157 6.99 4.13 64.27
CA VAL A 157 7.37 2.74 64.05
C VAL A 157 7.77 2.59 62.55
N LYS A 158 8.99 2.07 62.34
CA LYS A 158 9.52 1.85 60.97
C LYS A 158 8.55 1.07 60.04
N LYS A 159 7.85 0.08 60.62
CA LYS A 159 6.84 -0.71 59.89
C LYS A 159 5.70 0.17 59.33
N ASN A 160 5.25 1.16 60.11
CA ASN A 160 4.17 2.05 59.66
C ASN A 160 4.61 2.94 58.48
N ALA A 161 5.88 3.43 58.52
CA ALA A 161 6.45 4.21 57.42
C ALA A 161 6.59 3.35 56.14
N GLN A 162 6.98 2.07 56.30
CA GLN A 162 7.04 1.13 55.16
C GLN A 162 5.67 0.81 54.61
N GLN A 163 4.65 0.65 55.43
CA GLN A 163 3.28 0.41 55.02
C GLN A 163 2.70 1.63 54.26
N ALA A 164 2.86 2.84 54.78
CA ALA A 164 2.44 4.07 54.13
C ALA A 164 3.17 4.26 52.78
N ALA A 165 4.45 3.89 52.69
CA ALA A 165 5.20 3.94 51.43
C ALA A 165 4.61 2.97 50.39
N LYS A 166 4.25 1.75 50.80
CA LYS A 166 3.58 0.76 49.92
C LYS A 166 2.23 1.33 49.42
N GLU A 167 1.43 1.85 50.31
CA GLU A 167 0.08 2.40 49.98
C GLU A 167 0.19 3.56 48.95
N TYR A 168 1.12 4.48 49.22
CA TYR A 168 1.39 5.57 48.24
C TYR A 168 1.82 5.02 46.89
N HIS A 169 2.75 4.06 46.82
CA HIS A 169 3.21 3.52 45.55
C HIS A 169 2.10 2.82 44.77
N VAL A 170 1.20 2.11 45.46
CA VAL A 170 0.05 1.46 44.84
C VAL A 170 -0.93 2.50 44.29
N ALA A 171 -1.31 3.50 45.10
CA ALA A 171 -2.19 4.58 44.66
C ALA A 171 -1.60 5.38 43.49
N HIS A 172 -0.30 5.67 43.55
CA HIS A 172 0.41 6.39 42.48
C HIS A 172 0.46 5.58 41.18
N ALA A 173 0.71 4.27 41.24
CA ALA A 173 0.70 3.40 40.06
C ALA A 173 -0.70 3.35 39.40
N ASN A 174 -1.77 3.25 40.24
CA ASN A 174 -3.14 3.28 39.75
C ASN A 174 -3.46 4.60 39.03
N LEU A 175 -3.12 5.73 39.67
CA LEU A 175 -3.31 7.08 39.09
C LEU A 175 -2.61 7.21 37.71
N ILE A 176 -1.35 6.73 37.61
CA ILE A 176 -0.61 6.77 36.35
C ILE A 176 -1.30 5.91 35.29
N GLY A 177 -1.77 4.73 35.65
CA GLY A 177 -2.46 3.81 34.73
C GLY A 177 -3.68 4.46 34.09
N ILE A 178 -4.61 4.98 34.91
CA ILE A 178 -5.82 5.66 34.45
C ILE A 178 -5.46 6.93 33.67
N GLY A 179 -4.46 7.67 34.13
CA GLY A 179 -3.99 8.89 33.46
C GLY A 179 -3.49 8.65 32.04
N LYS A 180 -2.80 7.51 31.80
CA LYS A 180 -2.38 7.11 30.44
C LYS A 180 -3.58 6.78 29.53
N GLN A 181 -4.61 6.13 30.06
CA GLN A 181 -5.83 5.83 29.28
C GLN A 181 -6.53 7.15 28.85
N LEU A 182 -6.68 8.12 29.75
CA LEU A 182 -7.24 9.44 29.42
C LEU A 182 -6.38 10.19 28.40
N ALA A 183 -5.06 10.13 28.55
CA ALA A 183 -4.12 10.78 27.63
C ALA A 183 -4.21 10.20 26.21
N GLN A 184 -4.39 8.87 26.06
CA GLN A 184 -4.60 8.23 24.76
C GLN A 184 -5.86 8.74 24.06
N MET A 185 -6.90 9.08 24.82
CA MET A 185 -8.12 9.70 24.30
C MET A 185 -7.96 11.22 24.06
N GLY A 186 -6.80 11.78 24.37
CA GLY A 186 -6.56 13.22 24.25
C GLY A 186 -7.27 14.07 25.31
N ILE A 187 -7.69 13.45 26.42
CA ILE A 187 -8.35 14.12 27.55
C ILE A 187 -7.27 14.65 28.51
N SER A 188 -7.41 15.92 28.91
CA SER A 188 -6.47 16.55 29.81
C SER A 188 -6.66 16.07 31.25
N THR A 189 -5.72 15.27 31.76
CA THR A 189 -5.68 14.83 33.16
C THR A 189 -5.64 16.00 34.16
N ALA A 190 -4.99 17.10 33.81
CA ALA A 190 -4.97 18.31 34.62
C ALA A 190 -6.34 19.01 34.70
N ALA A 191 -7.15 18.92 33.64
CA ALA A 191 -8.52 19.43 33.69
C ALA A 191 -9.40 18.55 34.59
N VAL A 192 -9.27 17.22 34.45
CA VAL A 192 -10.02 16.25 35.25
C VAL A 192 -9.64 16.35 36.74
N ALA A 193 -8.36 16.51 37.09
CA ALA A 193 -7.94 16.72 38.49
C ALA A 193 -8.57 17.97 39.13
N ARG A 194 -8.97 18.96 38.32
CA ARG A 194 -9.72 20.17 38.80
C ARG A 194 -11.25 19.99 38.76
N GLY A 195 -11.73 18.75 38.48
CA GLY A 195 -13.18 18.47 38.42
C GLY A 195 -13.85 18.87 37.09
N LYS A 196 -13.09 19.22 36.05
CA LYS A 196 -13.67 19.58 34.74
C LYS A 196 -13.78 18.29 33.89
N PHE A 197 -14.98 17.74 33.82
CA PHE A 197 -15.30 16.53 33.05
C PHE A 197 -15.87 16.89 31.68
N THR A 198 -15.65 16.02 30.71
CA THR A 198 -16.20 16.13 29.37
C THR A 198 -16.76 14.77 28.90
N THR A 199 -17.84 14.82 28.13
CA THR A 199 -18.43 13.63 27.50
C THR A 199 -17.80 13.34 26.14
N ALA A 200 -17.07 14.32 25.60
CA ALA A 200 -16.54 14.25 24.25
C ALA A 200 -15.01 14.22 24.24
N PHE A 201 -14.44 13.44 23.35
CA PHE A 201 -13.01 13.33 23.16
C PHE A 201 -12.62 13.54 21.69
N PRO A 202 -11.45 14.16 21.43
CA PRO A 202 -11.01 14.49 20.08
C PRO A 202 -10.37 13.30 19.40
N LEU A 203 -10.73 13.07 18.14
CA LEU A 203 -9.98 12.22 17.24
C LEU A 203 -8.94 13.04 16.50
N ARG A 204 -7.72 12.53 16.43
CA ARG A 204 -6.57 13.23 15.87
C ARG A 204 -6.00 12.50 14.66
N ALA A 205 -5.49 13.27 13.70
CA ALA A 205 -4.79 12.76 12.55
C ALA A 205 -3.51 12.00 12.97
N PRO A 206 -3.33 10.71 12.62
CA PRO A 206 -2.14 9.93 12.96
C PRO A 206 -0.91 10.36 12.16
N ILE A 207 -1.12 10.88 10.94
CA ILE A 207 -0.08 11.37 10.03
C ILE A 207 -0.45 12.74 9.48
N ALA A 208 0.53 13.45 8.94
CA ALA A 208 0.28 14.63 8.11
C ALA A 208 -0.03 14.18 6.68
N GLY A 209 -1.01 14.80 6.03
CA GLY A 209 -1.42 14.45 4.68
C GLY A 209 -2.76 15.07 4.31
N THR A 210 -3.38 14.56 3.25
CA THR A 210 -4.68 14.99 2.75
C THR A 210 -5.75 13.99 3.18
N VAL A 211 -6.89 14.47 3.63
CA VAL A 211 -8.08 13.64 3.92
C VAL A 211 -8.60 13.08 2.60
N SER A 212 -8.49 11.78 2.40
CA SER A 212 -8.88 11.13 1.14
C SER A 212 -10.32 10.66 1.12
N GLN A 213 -10.86 10.30 2.27
CA GLN A 213 -12.21 9.80 2.40
C GLN A 213 -12.73 10.04 3.81
N ILE A 214 -14.00 10.46 3.93
CA ILE A 214 -14.73 10.53 5.20
C ILE A 214 -15.91 9.57 5.09
N THR A 215 -15.91 8.52 5.94
CA THR A 215 -16.97 7.50 5.97
C THR A 215 -18.01 7.80 7.04
N ALA A 216 -17.65 8.59 8.05
CA ALA A 216 -18.54 8.97 9.15
C ALA A 216 -19.44 10.15 8.81
N SER A 217 -20.63 10.16 9.37
CA SER A 217 -21.58 11.27 9.32
C SER A 217 -21.84 11.82 10.72
N LEU A 218 -22.31 13.07 10.82
CA LEU A 218 -22.74 13.63 12.10
C LEU A 218 -23.87 12.78 12.68
N GLY A 219 -23.76 12.40 13.95
CA GLY A 219 -24.73 11.54 14.63
C GLY A 219 -24.55 10.03 14.36
N SER A 220 -23.67 9.62 13.47
CA SER A 220 -23.37 8.20 13.27
C SER A 220 -22.60 7.63 14.47
N PHE A 221 -22.73 6.32 14.68
CA PHE A 221 -21.95 5.63 15.70
C PHE A 221 -20.53 5.33 15.17
N ALA A 222 -19.54 5.75 15.91
CA ALA A 222 -18.13 5.44 15.68
C ALA A 222 -17.77 4.19 16.47
N ASP A 223 -17.30 3.16 15.81
CA ASP A 223 -16.76 1.96 16.44
C ASP A 223 -15.21 1.91 16.36
N MET A 224 -14.62 0.91 16.99
CA MET A 224 -13.16 0.71 17.01
C MET A 224 -12.64 0.04 15.74
N GLN A 225 -13.48 -0.59 14.95
CA GLN A 225 -13.07 -1.42 13.80
C GLN A 225 -13.16 -0.66 12.49
N THR A 226 -14.12 0.26 12.40
CA THR A 226 -14.38 1.01 11.18
C THR A 226 -13.74 2.39 11.24
N PRO A 227 -12.77 2.71 10.39
CA PRO A 227 -12.18 4.03 10.35
C PRO A 227 -13.22 5.09 9.91
N LEU A 228 -13.30 6.19 10.65
CA LEU A 228 -14.18 7.31 10.34
C LEU A 228 -13.68 8.12 9.14
N MET A 229 -12.39 8.15 8.94
CA MET A 229 -11.78 8.82 7.78
C MET A 229 -10.39 8.25 7.50
N LYS A 230 -9.93 8.45 6.24
CA LYS A 230 -8.61 8.05 5.77
C LYS A 230 -7.79 9.28 5.40
N ILE A 231 -6.54 9.29 5.80
CA ILE A 231 -5.57 10.34 5.50
C ILE A 231 -4.43 9.73 4.69
N GLN A 232 -4.01 10.41 3.63
CA GLN A 232 -2.96 9.94 2.73
C GLN A 232 -1.92 11.05 2.51
N ASN A 233 -0.65 10.66 2.58
CA ASN A 233 0.45 11.55 2.22
C ASN A 233 0.94 11.24 0.81
N ASN A 234 0.48 12.01 -0.17
CA ASN A 234 0.80 11.81 -1.58
C ASN A 234 2.20 12.29 -1.97
N GLN A 235 3.00 12.85 -1.04
CA GLN A 235 4.36 13.32 -1.35
C GLN A 235 5.35 12.17 -1.55
N ALA A 236 5.03 10.97 -1.12
CA ALA A 236 5.88 9.79 -1.19
C ALA A 236 5.17 8.64 -1.93
N ILE A 237 4.77 8.93 -3.17
CA ILE A 237 4.23 7.92 -4.09
C ILE A 237 5.39 7.08 -4.60
N GLU A 238 5.21 5.78 -4.63
CA GLU A 238 6.11 4.79 -5.18
C GLU A 238 5.48 4.09 -6.37
N CYS A 239 6.29 3.35 -7.10
CA CYS A 239 5.80 2.53 -8.19
C CYS A 239 6.16 1.06 -7.93
N ASP A 240 5.14 0.21 -7.98
CA ASP A 240 5.32 -1.24 -7.99
C ASP A 240 5.27 -1.71 -9.43
N LEU A 241 6.39 -2.25 -9.92
CA LEU A 241 6.53 -2.82 -11.25
C LEU A 241 6.34 -4.32 -11.18
N ASN A 242 5.63 -4.89 -12.13
CA ASN A 242 5.52 -6.32 -12.30
C ASN A 242 6.55 -6.80 -13.32
N ILE A 243 7.62 -7.44 -12.84
CA ILE A 243 8.69 -8.00 -13.67
C ILE A 243 8.49 -9.50 -13.80
N PHE A 244 8.52 -10.01 -15.04
CA PHE A 244 8.45 -11.46 -15.30
C PHE A 244 9.72 -12.18 -14.84
N GLU A 245 9.58 -13.44 -14.42
CA GLU A 245 10.66 -14.28 -13.91
C GLU A 245 11.88 -14.32 -14.83
N LYS A 246 11.67 -14.43 -16.14
CA LYS A 246 12.74 -14.46 -17.17
C LYS A 246 13.66 -13.23 -17.17
N ASP A 247 13.13 -12.08 -16.71
CA ASP A 247 13.86 -10.81 -16.71
C ASP A 247 14.32 -10.38 -15.31
N LEU A 248 13.89 -11.09 -14.27
CA LEU A 248 14.18 -10.74 -12.87
C LEU A 248 15.69 -10.73 -12.56
N GLN A 249 16.45 -11.66 -13.16
CA GLN A 249 17.90 -11.74 -12.96
C GLN A 249 18.68 -10.53 -13.50
N LYS A 250 18.06 -9.77 -14.41
CA LYS A 250 18.65 -8.58 -15.03
C LYS A 250 18.39 -7.32 -14.21
N VAL A 251 17.49 -7.37 -13.22
CA VAL A 251 17.09 -6.21 -12.42
C VAL A 251 17.78 -6.23 -11.06
N LYS A 252 18.41 -5.12 -10.70
CA LYS A 252 19.15 -4.97 -9.44
C LYS A 252 18.69 -3.73 -8.68
N PRO A 253 18.79 -3.73 -7.34
CA PRO A 253 18.63 -2.51 -6.56
C PRO A 253 19.62 -1.44 -7.03
N GLY A 254 19.12 -0.22 -7.22
CA GLY A 254 19.86 0.90 -7.78
C GLY A 254 19.60 1.19 -9.26
N ASP A 255 19.00 0.24 -9.99
CA ASP A 255 18.71 0.44 -11.41
C ASP A 255 17.74 1.60 -11.64
N LYS A 256 18.02 2.35 -12.73
CA LYS A 256 17.22 3.49 -13.14
C LYS A 256 15.96 3.03 -13.87
N VAL A 257 14.84 3.60 -13.51
CA VAL A 257 13.54 3.30 -14.12
C VAL A 257 12.94 4.57 -14.70
N TYR A 258 12.52 4.47 -15.96
CA TYR A 258 11.78 5.54 -16.65
C TYR A 258 10.31 5.15 -16.69
N LEU A 259 9.47 5.93 -16.02
CA LEU A 259 8.04 5.70 -15.95
C LEU A 259 7.30 6.67 -16.86
N SER A 260 6.37 6.15 -17.64
CA SER A 260 5.41 6.92 -18.42
C SER A 260 4.01 6.66 -17.89
N LEU A 261 3.28 7.72 -17.58
CA LEU A 261 1.92 7.61 -17.08
C LEU A 261 0.95 7.46 -18.26
N THR A 262 0.00 6.54 -18.16
CA THR A 262 -0.99 6.28 -19.22
C THR A 262 -1.87 7.51 -19.51
N ASN A 263 -2.18 8.30 -18.47
CA ASN A 263 -2.99 9.51 -18.57
C ASN A 263 -2.19 10.77 -18.95
N GLN A 264 -0.86 10.71 -18.94
CA GLN A 264 0.05 11.82 -19.25
C GLN A 264 1.31 11.32 -19.97
N PRO A 265 1.21 10.88 -21.24
CA PRO A 265 2.31 10.20 -21.95
C PRO A 265 3.51 11.10 -22.22
N GLY A 266 3.38 12.41 -22.08
CA GLY A 266 4.50 13.39 -22.24
C GLY A 266 5.39 13.50 -21.02
N ILE A 267 4.98 13.06 -19.85
CA ILE A 267 5.74 13.21 -18.61
C ILE A 267 6.54 11.92 -18.36
N LYS A 268 7.86 12.03 -18.45
CA LYS A 268 8.80 10.98 -18.07
C LYS A 268 9.21 11.19 -16.61
N LEU A 269 8.85 10.25 -15.76
CA LEU A 269 9.25 10.25 -14.36
C LEU A 269 10.45 9.31 -14.20
N ILE A 270 11.40 9.67 -13.34
CA ILE A 270 12.60 8.86 -13.10
C ILE A 270 12.53 8.36 -11.65
N GLY A 271 12.72 7.06 -11.48
CA GLY A 271 12.84 6.41 -10.18
C GLY A 271 14.03 5.46 -10.14
N HIS A 272 14.28 4.90 -8.97
CA HIS A 272 15.32 3.88 -8.77
C HIS A 272 14.72 2.67 -8.06
N VAL A 273 15.11 1.49 -8.51
CA VAL A 273 14.76 0.25 -7.83
C VAL A 273 15.40 0.25 -6.44
N TYR A 274 14.62 0.08 -5.37
CA TYR A 274 15.16 -0.04 -4.01
C TYR A 274 14.97 -1.43 -3.40
N GLY A 275 14.06 -2.25 -3.96
CA GLY A 275 13.80 -3.58 -3.45
C GLY A 275 13.08 -4.45 -4.47
N LEU A 276 13.36 -5.74 -4.39
CA LEU A 276 12.64 -6.78 -5.11
C LEU A 276 11.89 -7.63 -4.10
N ASN A 277 10.62 -7.88 -4.35
CA ASN A 277 9.86 -8.81 -3.54
C ASN A 277 10.37 -10.24 -3.82
N GLN A 278 10.39 -11.08 -2.80
CA GLN A 278 10.76 -12.50 -2.94
C GLN A 278 9.53 -13.39 -3.18
N TYR A 279 8.35 -12.80 -3.17
CA TYR A 279 7.10 -13.52 -3.36
C TYR A 279 6.65 -13.45 -4.81
N PHE A 280 6.44 -14.63 -5.41
CA PHE A 280 5.89 -14.75 -6.76
C PHE A 280 4.37 -14.63 -6.69
N ASN A 281 3.81 -13.84 -7.60
CA ASN A 281 2.37 -13.83 -7.79
C ASN A 281 2.01 -14.99 -8.73
N ASP A 282 1.39 -16.04 -8.17
CA ASP A 282 1.06 -17.30 -8.88
C ASP A 282 0.18 -17.06 -10.12
N ASN A 283 -0.66 -16.04 -10.12
CA ASN A 283 -1.54 -15.74 -11.24
C ASN A 283 -0.83 -15.08 -12.43
N SER A 284 0.26 -14.34 -12.21
CA SER A 284 0.93 -13.54 -13.25
C SER A 284 2.37 -13.98 -13.55
N LYS A 285 2.93 -14.97 -12.82
CA LYS A 285 4.34 -15.39 -12.89
C LYS A 285 5.29 -14.18 -12.89
N SER A 286 4.95 -13.17 -12.08
CA SER A 286 5.70 -11.94 -11.96
C SER A 286 6.07 -11.66 -10.51
N VAL A 287 7.13 -10.91 -10.32
CA VAL A 287 7.60 -10.42 -9.02
C VAL A 287 7.39 -8.92 -8.97
N ALA A 288 6.90 -8.41 -7.84
CA ALA A 288 6.79 -6.99 -7.62
C ALA A 288 8.18 -6.41 -7.33
N VAL A 289 8.57 -5.43 -8.13
CA VAL A 289 9.79 -4.64 -7.94
C VAL A 289 9.43 -3.24 -7.52
N HIS A 290 9.94 -2.82 -6.38
CA HIS A 290 9.62 -1.55 -5.77
C HIS A 290 10.56 -0.46 -6.23
N VAL A 291 10.01 0.61 -6.78
CA VAL A 291 10.73 1.78 -7.25
C VAL A 291 10.41 2.95 -6.35
N ASN A 292 11.45 3.54 -5.74
CA ASN A 292 11.27 4.71 -4.89
C ASN A 292 11.08 5.96 -5.74
N ARG A 293 10.58 6.95 -5.07
CA ARG A 293 10.13 8.25 -5.54
C ARG A 293 10.58 8.64 -6.94
N VAL A 294 9.57 8.79 -7.71
CA VAL A 294 9.54 9.37 -9.02
C VAL A 294 9.48 10.90 -8.92
N GLY A 295 10.59 11.56 -9.08
CA GLY A 295 10.63 13.01 -9.17
C GLY A 295 10.51 13.46 -10.62
N SER A 296 9.57 14.34 -10.93
CA SER A 296 9.66 15.11 -12.17
C SER A 296 10.78 16.15 -12.00
N LYS A 297 11.79 16.12 -12.86
CA LYS A 297 12.55 17.36 -13.12
C LYS A 297 11.65 18.26 -13.98
N HIS A 298 11.20 19.35 -13.43
CA HIS A 298 10.81 20.52 -14.23
C HIS A 298 12.04 21.10 -14.87
#